data_dc7bbef4b3a410a02efe136534a08f74
#
_entry.id   dc7bbef4b3a410a02efe136534a08f74
#
_cell.length_a   1.000
_cell.length_b   1.000
_cell.length_c   1.000
_cell.angle_alpha   90.00
_cell.angle_beta   90.00
_cell.angle_gamma   90.00
#
_symmetry.space_group_name_H-M   'P 1'
#
loop_
_entity.id
_entity.type
_entity.pdbx_description
1 polymer ?
#
loop_
_entity_poly.entity_id
_entity_poly.type
_entity_poly.pdbx_seq_one_letter_code
_entity_poly.pdbx_strand_id
1 'polypeptide(L)'
;KTEARIFLIARYTNGYLHGLFSSVFSVICINFFFTYPFFRLNFTLSGYPVTFIGMLIITLLTTETTSRLKKQTEILAKQEKQVQIARQESLRANLLRAVSHDLRTPLTSIIGTTSSLLSDGSILSDAEKRELLENIENDSSWLLNMVENLLSVTRINDTVTHQVNKTPEIVEEVVAEAVQRLKKRFPSASIIVHVPTDYLLIPMDAILIEQVLINLLENALIHSGSSHSPELTVTDHPDHVTFCVKDFGHGLNPDVIPDIFSGICHNTGSVDSHKGMGIGLSICKTIIDAHNGYIEAKNHTNGALFLFTLPKEEEENIPCSQK
;
A
#
# COMPACT_ATOMS: atom_id res chain seq x y z
N LYS A 1 -3.93 -0.20 47.22
CA LYS A 1 -3.30 1.04 46.65
C LYS A 1 -1.78 0.93 46.52
N THR A 2 -1.08 0.29 47.45
CA THR A 2 0.39 0.16 47.47
C THR A 2 0.87 -0.81 46.38
N GLU A 3 0.18 -1.92 46.16
CA GLU A 3 0.50 -2.91 45.12
C GLU A 3 0.35 -2.33 43.71
N ALA A 4 -0.68 -1.50 43.45
CA ALA A 4 -0.85 -0.81 42.17
C ALA A 4 0.31 0.16 41.86
N ARG A 5 0.91 0.81 42.86
CA ARG A 5 2.09 1.69 42.71
C ARG A 5 3.37 0.90 42.38
N ILE A 6 3.56 -0.25 43.02
CA ILE A 6 4.69 -1.14 42.72
C ILE A 6 4.62 -1.67 41.29
N PHE A 7 3.43 -2.06 40.82
CA PHE A 7 3.18 -2.49 39.46
C PHE A 7 3.45 -1.35 38.44
N LEU A 8 3.06 -0.12 38.78
CA LEU A 8 3.33 1.07 37.95
C LEU A 8 4.85 1.34 37.82
N ILE A 9 5.60 1.26 38.91
CA ILE A 9 7.07 1.46 38.91
C ILE A 9 7.75 0.37 38.08
N ALA A 10 7.36 -0.90 38.24
CA ALA A 10 7.91 -2.00 37.45
C ALA A 10 7.60 -1.86 35.94
N ARG A 11 6.48 -1.22 35.59
CA ARG A 11 6.08 -0.96 34.22
C ARG A 11 6.92 0.14 33.54
N TYR A 12 7.31 1.19 34.28
CA TYR A 12 8.02 2.35 33.73
C TYR A 12 9.55 2.27 33.85
N THR A 13 10.09 1.39 34.70
CA THR A 13 11.54 1.26 34.87
C THR A 13 12.10 0.03 34.18
N ASN A 14 13.17 0.20 33.42
CA ASN A 14 13.89 -0.91 32.79
C ASN A 14 14.85 -1.54 33.82
N GLY A 15 14.39 -2.60 34.49
CA GLY A 15 15.28 -3.40 35.30
C GLY A 15 14.64 -4.08 36.51
N TYR A 16 15.02 -5.31 36.73
CA TYR A 16 14.63 -6.17 37.85
C TYR A 16 14.94 -5.55 39.23
N LEU A 17 16.05 -4.82 39.32
CA LEU A 17 16.52 -4.19 40.57
C LEU A 17 15.56 -3.11 41.09
N HIS A 18 14.97 -2.30 40.26
CA HIS A 18 14.06 -1.23 40.68
C HIS A 18 12.75 -1.77 41.29
N GLY A 19 12.21 -2.86 40.72
CA GLY A 19 11.04 -3.56 41.26
C GLY A 19 11.34 -4.17 42.64
N LEU A 20 12.51 -4.77 42.80
CA LEU A 20 12.96 -5.36 44.06
C LEU A 20 13.14 -4.29 45.13
N PHE A 21 13.83 -3.19 44.82
CA PHE A 21 14.03 -2.06 45.72
C PHE A 21 12.69 -1.44 46.15
N SER A 22 11.79 -1.21 45.23
CA SER A 22 10.46 -0.66 45.54
C SER A 22 9.66 -1.57 46.47
N SER A 23 9.76 -2.88 46.29
CA SER A 23 9.11 -3.88 47.15
C SER A 23 9.64 -3.88 48.57
N VAL A 24 10.96 -3.97 48.72
CA VAL A 24 11.61 -3.96 50.05
C VAL A 24 11.31 -2.63 50.77
N PHE A 25 11.38 -1.51 50.05
CA PHE A 25 11.05 -0.21 50.61
C PHE A 25 9.60 -0.10 51.06
N SER A 26 8.65 -0.62 50.28
CA SER A 26 7.22 -0.65 50.63
C SER A 26 6.95 -1.49 51.89
N VAL A 27 7.61 -2.64 52.00
CA VAL A 27 7.49 -3.52 53.19
C VAL A 27 8.02 -2.79 54.43
N ILE A 28 9.16 -2.11 54.34
CA ILE A 28 9.74 -1.33 55.46
C ILE A 28 8.80 -0.16 55.83
N CYS A 29 8.26 0.57 54.85
CA CYS A 29 7.34 1.68 55.11
C CYS A 29 6.03 1.19 55.78
N ILE A 30 5.47 0.09 55.35
CA ILE A 30 4.25 -0.47 55.95
C ILE A 30 4.54 -0.88 57.40
N ASN A 31 5.66 -1.55 57.67
CA ASN A 31 6.05 -1.92 59.04
C ASN A 31 6.26 -0.72 59.93
N PHE A 32 6.93 0.31 59.45
CA PHE A 32 7.29 1.48 60.26
C PHE A 32 6.11 2.42 60.53
N PHE A 33 5.25 2.71 59.53
CA PHE A 33 4.19 3.70 59.66
C PHE A 33 2.82 3.12 60.05
N PHE A 34 2.53 1.86 59.73
CA PHE A 34 1.19 1.28 59.86
C PHE A 34 1.11 0.11 60.82
N THR A 35 2.21 -0.31 61.44
CA THR A 35 2.24 -1.46 62.37
C THR A 35 2.50 -0.97 63.81
N TYR A 36 1.70 -1.46 64.78
CA TYR A 36 1.93 -1.13 66.21
C TYR A 36 3.13 -1.91 66.75
N PRO A 37 4.04 -1.29 67.56
CA PRO A 37 4.10 0.14 67.93
C PRO A 37 4.56 1.01 66.78
N PHE A 38 3.81 2.08 66.46
CA PHE A 38 4.12 3.01 65.37
C PHE A 38 5.52 3.61 65.49
N PHE A 39 6.15 3.88 64.37
CA PHE A 39 7.51 4.46 64.27
C PHE A 39 8.64 3.61 64.87
N ARG A 40 8.41 2.30 64.97
CA ARG A 40 9.45 1.31 65.33
C ARG A 40 9.34 0.10 64.39
N LEU A 41 10.47 -0.41 63.96
CA LEU A 41 10.49 -1.66 63.20
C LEU A 41 10.26 -2.82 64.16
N ASN A 42 9.15 -3.54 63.98
CA ASN A 42 8.80 -4.67 64.82
C ASN A 42 8.50 -5.90 63.95
N PHE A 43 9.30 -6.96 64.13
CA PHE A 43 9.17 -8.22 63.40
C PHE A 43 8.73 -9.36 64.33
N THR A 44 8.41 -9.09 65.58
CA THR A 44 8.19 -10.11 66.61
C THR A 44 6.72 -10.50 66.79
N LEU A 45 5.75 -9.78 66.21
CA LEU A 45 4.34 -10.09 66.31
C LEU A 45 3.98 -11.29 65.39
N SER A 46 3.35 -12.30 65.95
CA SER A 46 2.88 -13.50 65.20
C SER A 46 1.93 -13.10 64.08
N GLY A 47 2.34 -13.28 62.82
CA GLY A 47 1.57 -12.97 61.63
C GLY A 47 2.27 -12.02 60.66
N TYR A 48 3.03 -11.04 61.13
CA TYR A 48 3.72 -10.09 60.23
C TYR A 48 4.81 -10.71 59.34
N PRO A 49 5.62 -11.67 59.81
CA PRO A 49 6.59 -12.34 58.93
C PRO A 49 5.97 -13.06 57.74
N VAL A 50 4.79 -13.68 57.94
CA VAL A 50 4.08 -14.40 56.91
C VAL A 50 3.56 -13.44 55.81
N THR A 51 3.01 -12.28 56.20
CA THR A 51 2.53 -11.26 55.25
C THR A 51 3.67 -10.64 54.45
N PHE A 52 4.83 -10.39 55.09
CA PHE A 52 6.01 -9.85 54.40
C PHE A 52 6.61 -10.84 53.40
N ILE A 53 6.72 -12.12 53.78
CA ILE A 53 7.17 -13.18 52.88
C ILE A 53 6.18 -13.33 51.70
N GLY A 54 4.87 -13.31 51.94
CA GLY A 54 3.85 -13.35 50.90
C GLY A 54 3.96 -12.19 49.93
N MET A 55 4.10 -10.94 50.44
CA MET A 55 4.30 -9.76 49.59
C MET A 55 5.59 -9.86 48.76
N LEU A 56 6.68 -10.34 49.36
CA LEU A 56 7.96 -10.48 48.65
C LEU A 56 7.85 -11.52 47.53
N ILE A 57 7.20 -12.66 47.77
CA ILE A 57 6.96 -13.70 46.75
C ILE A 57 6.12 -13.14 45.60
N ILE A 58 4.99 -12.48 45.90
CA ILE A 58 4.11 -11.89 44.88
C ILE A 58 4.87 -10.87 44.04
N THR A 59 5.69 -10.02 44.66
CA THR A 59 6.47 -9.02 43.92
C THR A 59 7.52 -9.65 43.03
N LEU A 60 8.22 -10.67 43.50
CA LEU A 60 9.18 -11.41 42.67
C LEU A 60 8.52 -12.04 41.45
N LEU A 61 7.37 -12.73 41.65
CA LEU A 61 6.63 -13.36 40.57
C LEU A 61 6.08 -12.35 39.56
N THR A 62 5.52 -11.23 40.06
CA THR A 62 5.00 -10.17 39.18
C THR A 62 6.10 -9.45 38.39
N THR A 63 7.25 -9.22 39.01
CA THR A 63 8.41 -8.59 38.35
C THR A 63 8.98 -9.53 37.28
N GLU A 64 9.10 -10.82 37.56
CA GLU A 64 9.60 -11.80 36.60
C GLU A 64 8.66 -11.94 35.41
N THR A 65 7.35 -12.09 35.66
CA THR A 65 6.34 -12.20 34.57
C THR A 65 6.28 -10.95 33.72
N THR A 66 6.32 -9.78 34.33
CA THR A 66 6.32 -8.49 33.58
C THR A 66 7.57 -8.33 32.73
N SER A 67 8.74 -8.71 33.27
CA SER A 67 10.00 -8.64 32.52
C SER A 67 10.01 -9.62 31.33
N ARG A 68 9.52 -10.85 31.52
CA ARG A 68 9.36 -11.83 30.43
C ARG A 68 8.40 -11.35 29.34
N LEU A 69 7.25 -10.79 29.73
CA LEU A 69 6.27 -10.24 28.81
C LEU A 69 6.85 -9.08 27.98
N LYS A 70 7.55 -8.14 28.62
CA LYS A 70 8.24 -7.04 27.89
C LYS A 70 9.24 -7.57 26.86
N LYS A 71 10.04 -8.55 27.24
CA LYS A 71 11.02 -9.16 26.34
C LYS A 71 10.35 -9.88 25.17
N GLN A 72 9.25 -10.59 25.43
CA GLN A 72 8.47 -11.26 24.38
C GLN A 72 7.83 -10.25 23.40
N THR A 73 7.24 -9.17 23.91
CA THR A 73 6.65 -8.13 23.05
C THR A 73 7.71 -7.43 22.19
N GLU A 74 8.90 -7.18 22.76
CA GLU A 74 10.03 -6.60 22.00
C GLU A 74 10.53 -7.53 20.89
N ILE A 75 10.62 -8.85 21.18
CA ILE A 75 11.01 -9.85 20.17
C ILE A 75 9.95 -9.93 19.07
N LEU A 76 8.67 -9.98 19.42
CA LEU A 76 7.56 -10.01 18.45
C LEU A 76 7.58 -8.77 17.55
N ALA A 77 7.72 -7.57 18.14
CA ALA A 77 7.80 -6.34 17.36
C ALA A 77 9.00 -6.33 16.39
N LYS A 78 10.16 -6.88 16.80
CA LYS A 78 11.32 -7.04 15.92
C LYS A 78 11.06 -8.04 14.80
N GLN A 79 10.40 -9.17 15.11
CA GLN A 79 10.06 -10.17 14.11
C GLN A 79 9.04 -9.63 13.10
N GLU A 80 8.00 -8.93 13.55
CA GLU A 80 7.03 -8.28 12.67
C GLU A 80 7.70 -7.30 11.71
N LYS A 81 8.60 -6.46 12.23
CA LYS A 81 9.37 -5.53 11.40
C LYS A 81 10.25 -6.26 10.37
N GLN A 82 10.90 -7.35 10.75
CA GLN A 82 11.72 -8.15 9.83
C GLN A 82 10.86 -8.82 8.75
N VAL A 83 9.68 -9.34 9.10
CA VAL A 83 8.73 -9.93 8.14
C VAL A 83 8.24 -8.87 7.16
N GLN A 84 7.94 -7.66 7.62
CA GLN A 84 7.54 -6.56 6.74
C GLN A 84 8.65 -6.18 5.75
N ILE A 85 9.89 -6.04 6.22
CA ILE A 85 11.06 -5.75 5.36
C ILE A 85 11.26 -6.87 4.33
N ALA A 86 11.25 -8.14 4.77
CA ALA A 86 11.43 -9.29 3.86
C ALA A 86 10.30 -9.37 2.82
N ARG A 87 9.06 -9.07 3.21
CA ARG A 87 7.92 -9.00 2.29
C ARG A 87 8.09 -7.90 1.24
N GLN A 88 8.54 -6.73 1.67
CA GLN A 88 8.81 -5.60 0.78
C GLN A 88 9.94 -5.90 -0.20
N GLU A 89 11.05 -6.49 0.27
CA GLU A 89 12.16 -6.92 -0.59
C GLU A 89 11.71 -7.99 -1.60
N SER A 90 10.90 -8.96 -1.17
CA SER A 90 10.35 -9.99 -2.06
C SER A 90 9.44 -9.39 -3.14
N LEU A 91 8.56 -8.45 -2.78
CA LEU A 91 7.73 -7.73 -3.74
C LEU A 91 8.58 -6.96 -4.75
N ARG A 92 9.60 -6.22 -4.27
CA ARG A 92 10.53 -5.49 -5.13
C ARG A 92 11.27 -6.41 -6.10
N ALA A 93 11.77 -7.55 -5.60
CA ALA A 93 12.47 -8.54 -6.43
C ALA A 93 11.53 -9.16 -7.48
N ASN A 94 10.29 -9.46 -7.13
CA ASN A 94 9.29 -10.00 -8.05
C ASN A 94 8.89 -8.99 -9.12
N LEU A 95 8.68 -7.72 -8.73
CA LEU A 95 8.42 -6.62 -9.66
C LEU A 95 9.57 -6.45 -10.66
N LEU A 96 10.82 -6.39 -10.19
CA LEU A 96 11.99 -6.26 -11.07
C LEU A 96 12.15 -7.46 -12.02
N ARG A 97 11.81 -8.67 -11.58
CA ARG A 97 11.86 -9.87 -12.42
C ARG A 97 10.76 -9.82 -13.49
N ALA A 98 9.53 -9.46 -13.11
CA ALA A 98 8.43 -9.29 -14.04
C ALA A 98 8.76 -8.20 -15.07
N VAL A 99 9.19 -7.01 -14.63
CA VAL A 99 9.62 -5.91 -15.48
C VAL A 99 10.71 -6.36 -16.47
N SER A 100 11.74 -7.08 -16.00
CA SER A 100 12.85 -7.53 -16.87
C SER A 100 12.40 -8.53 -17.94
N HIS A 101 11.49 -9.45 -17.58
CA HIS A 101 10.91 -10.39 -18.53
C HIS A 101 10.13 -9.66 -19.61
N ASP A 102 9.34 -8.73 -19.20
CA ASP A 102 8.33 -8.05 -20.00
C ASP A 102 8.94 -6.96 -20.89
N LEU A 103 10.04 -6.33 -20.47
CA LEU A 103 10.86 -5.48 -21.35
C LEU A 103 11.56 -6.29 -22.44
N ARG A 104 11.93 -7.55 -22.16
CA ARG A 104 12.67 -8.39 -23.13
C ARG A 104 11.81 -8.74 -24.34
N THR A 105 10.53 -9.01 -24.16
CA THR A 105 9.61 -9.47 -25.23
C THR A 105 9.49 -8.43 -26.35
N PRO A 106 9.04 -7.18 -26.11
CA PRO A 106 8.93 -6.17 -27.17
C PRO A 106 10.30 -5.78 -27.74
N LEU A 107 11.35 -5.74 -26.89
CA LEU A 107 12.70 -5.45 -27.35
C LEU A 107 13.19 -6.52 -28.36
N THR A 108 12.89 -7.80 -28.09
CA THR A 108 13.22 -8.90 -29.01
C THR A 108 12.40 -8.81 -30.31
N SER A 109 11.12 -8.42 -30.22
CA SER A 109 10.26 -8.17 -31.37
C SER A 109 10.81 -7.04 -32.22
N ILE A 110 11.15 -5.88 -31.63
CA ILE A 110 11.75 -4.73 -32.34
C ILE A 110 13.04 -5.13 -33.05
N ILE A 111 13.94 -5.85 -32.37
CA ILE A 111 15.23 -6.30 -32.94
C ILE A 111 14.97 -7.27 -34.09
N GLY A 112 14.07 -8.25 -33.94
CA GLY A 112 13.72 -9.21 -34.96
C GLY A 112 13.11 -8.56 -36.20
N THR A 113 12.11 -7.68 -35.99
CA THR A 113 11.43 -6.94 -37.07
C THR A 113 12.40 -6.02 -37.81
N THR A 114 13.27 -5.31 -37.08
CA THR A 114 14.31 -4.46 -37.69
C THR A 114 15.31 -5.28 -38.49
N SER A 115 15.73 -6.44 -37.96
CA SER A 115 16.63 -7.35 -38.68
C SER A 115 16.00 -7.89 -39.98
N SER A 116 14.71 -8.24 -39.97
CA SER A 116 13.98 -8.66 -41.19
C SER A 116 13.88 -7.54 -42.21
N LEU A 117 13.62 -6.31 -41.78
CA LEU A 117 13.61 -5.13 -42.65
C LEU A 117 14.97 -4.87 -43.30
N LEU A 118 16.07 -5.10 -42.57
CA LEU A 118 17.43 -4.87 -43.07
C LEU A 118 17.91 -6.01 -44.04
N SER A 119 17.56 -7.28 -43.75
CA SER A 119 18.02 -8.42 -44.53
C SER A 119 17.12 -8.66 -45.77
N ASP A 120 15.81 -8.56 -45.60
CA ASP A 120 14.83 -8.97 -46.65
C ASP A 120 14.04 -7.78 -47.24
N GLY A 121 14.43 -6.55 -46.89
CA GLY A 121 13.71 -5.34 -47.25
C GLY A 121 13.56 -5.09 -48.75
N SER A 122 14.38 -5.75 -49.59
CA SER A 122 14.20 -5.71 -51.08
C SER A 122 13.16 -6.69 -51.61
N ILE A 123 12.77 -7.68 -50.82
CA ILE A 123 11.83 -8.73 -51.18
C ILE A 123 10.42 -8.42 -50.68
N LEU A 124 10.34 -7.67 -49.55
CA LEU A 124 9.09 -7.30 -48.92
C LEU A 124 8.32 -6.24 -49.73
N SER A 125 7.01 -6.42 -49.82
CA SER A 125 6.11 -5.42 -50.37
C SER A 125 6.03 -4.16 -49.50
N ASP A 126 5.62 -3.05 -50.03
CA ASP A 126 5.47 -1.80 -49.26
C ASP A 126 4.41 -1.91 -48.14
N ALA A 127 3.39 -2.77 -48.32
CA ALA A 127 2.39 -3.07 -47.32
C ALA A 127 3.02 -3.84 -46.11
N GLU A 128 3.81 -4.88 -46.37
CA GLU A 128 4.52 -5.65 -45.35
C GLU A 128 5.54 -4.80 -44.58
N LYS A 129 6.28 -3.94 -45.30
CA LYS A 129 7.20 -2.99 -44.65
C LYS A 129 6.46 -2.07 -43.70
N ARG A 130 5.31 -1.56 -44.13
CA ARG A 130 4.48 -0.67 -43.31
C ARG A 130 3.99 -1.36 -42.05
N GLU A 131 3.49 -2.59 -42.16
CA GLU A 131 3.04 -3.39 -41.02
C GLU A 131 4.19 -3.64 -40.04
N LEU A 132 5.39 -3.98 -40.52
CA LEU A 132 6.55 -4.17 -39.70
C LEU A 132 6.99 -2.89 -38.95
N LEU A 133 6.90 -1.74 -39.64
CA LEU A 133 7.21 -0.44 -39.01
C LEU A 133 6.16 -0.03 -37.95
N GLU A 134 4.88 -0.29 -38.24
CA GLU A 134 3.79 -0.07 -37.28
C GLU A 134 3.96 -0.95 -36.02
N ASN A 135 4.41 -2.19 -36.19
CA ASN A 135 4.73 -3.07 -35.06
C ASN A 135 5.90 -2.54 -34.22
N ILE A 136 6.98 -2.02 -34.85
CA ILE A 136 8.10 -1.38 -34.13
C ILE A 136 7.63 -0.17 -33.37
N GLU A 137 6.80 0.68 -33.96
CA GLU A 137 6.23 1.87 -33.33
C GLU A 137 5.38 1.52 -32.11
N ASN A 138 4.51 0.52 -32.25
CA ASN A 138 3.65 0.03 -31.18
C ASN A 138 4.47 -0.54 -30.01
N ASP A 139 5.46 -1.40 -30.28
CA ASP A 139 6.35 -1.99 -29.28
C ASP A 139 7.20 -0.93 -28.56
N SER A 140 7.69 0.08 -29.30
CA SER A 140 8.47 1.18 -28.74
C SER A 140 7.63 2.09 -27.85
N SER A 141 6.41 2.41 -28.29
CA SER A 141 5.45 3.20 -27.51
C SER A 141 5.04 2.47 -26.23
N TRP A 142 4.86 1.16 -26.32
CA TRP A 142 4.57 0.32 -25.17
C TRP A 142 5.73 0.31 -24.15
N LEU A 143 6.99 0.18 -24.61
CA LEU A 143 8.19 0.26 -23.77
C LEU A 143 8.30 1.60 -23.05
N LEU A 144 8.02 2.70 -23.74
CA LEU A 144 8.05 4.04 -23.14
C LEU A 144 7.05 4.14 -21.98
N ASN A 145 5.82 3.71 -22.17
CA ASN A 145 4.81 3.70 -21.11
C ASN A 145 5.21 2.83 -19.92
N MET A 146 5.83 1.69 -20.19
CA MET A 146 6.31 0.81 -19.13
C MET A 146 7.40 1.49 -18.28
N VAL A 147 8.32 2.20 -18.91
CA VAL A 147 9.36 2.97 -18.21
C VAL A 147 8.73 4.10 -17.38
N GLU A 148 7.75 4.84 -17.92
CA GLU A 148 7.05 5.90 -17.18
C GLU A 148 6.32 5.33 -15.95
N ASN A 149 5.64 4.19 -16.12
CA ASN A 149 5.01 3.47 -15.02
C ASN A 149 6.01 3.06 -13.94
N LEU A 150 7.19 2.55 -14.31
CA LEU A 150 8.23 2.15 -13.37
C LEU A 150 8.82 3.35 -12.61
N LEU A 151 9.03 4.47 -13.30
CA LEU A 151 9.51 5.72 -12.69
C LEU A 151 8.52 6.26 -11.66
N SER A 152 7.22 6.12 -11.91
CA SER A 152 6.18 6.50 -10.95
C SER A 152 6.26 5.69 -9.66
N VAL A 153 6.51 4.38 -9.73
CA VAL A 153 6.72 3.52 -8.54
C VAL A 153 8.01 3.87 -7.80
N THR A 154 9.10 4.18 -8.53
CA THR A 154 10.37 4.55 -7.89
C THR A 154 10.29 5.86 -7.13
N ARG A 155 9.52 6.84 -7.61
CA ARG A 155 9.27 8.10 -6.90
C ARG A 155 8.60 7.89 -5.53
N ILE A 156 7.68 6.91 -5.41
CA ILE A 156 7.02 6.57 -4.16
C ILE A 156 8.00 5.91 -3.18
N ASN A 157 8.95 5.11 -3.69
CA ASN A 157 9.88 4.32 -2.86
C ASN A 157 11.13 5.09 -2.40
N ASP A 158 11.52 6.18 -3.07
CA ASP A 158 12.74 6.95 -2.75
C ASP A 158 12.57 7.89 -1.54
N THR A 159 11.36 8.14 -1.09
CA THR A 159 11.12 8.87 0.15
C THR A 159 11.25 7.91 1.33
N VAL A 160 12.21 8.14 2.21
CA VAL A 160 12.49 7.40 3.47
C VAL A 160 11.24 7.23 4.36
N THR A 161 10.18 7.97 4.07
CA THR A 161 8.92 8.04 4.81
C THR A 161 7.72 7.45 4.08
N HIS A 162 7.86 6.93 2.84
CA HIS A 162 6.71 6.52 2.00
C HIS A 162 5.62 7.61 1.83
N GLN A 163 5.96 8.86 2.04
CA GLN A 163 5.01 9.97 1.91
C GLN A 163 5.05 10.54 0.50
N VAL A 164 3.91 10.45 -0.17
CA VAL A 164 3.63 11.13 -1.43
C VAL A 164 3.50 12.63 -1.13
N ASN A 165 3.98 13.49 -2.02
CA ASN A 165 3.82 14.93 -1.85
C ASN A 165 2.38 15.34 -2.21
N LYS A 166 1.49 15.24 -1.23
CA LYS A 166 0.08 15.60 -1.39
C LYS A 166 -0.07 17.11 -1.28
N THR A 167 -0.58 17.73 -2.33
CA THR A 167 -0.98 19.14 -2.35
C THR A 167 -2.48 19.22 -2.59
N PRO A 168 -3.18 20.26 -2.07
CA PRO A 168 -4.58 20.47 -2.40
C PRO A 168 -4.74 20.71 -3.89
N GLU A 169 -5.33 19.77 -4.63
CA GLU A 169 -5.50 19.80 -6.08
C GLU A 169 -6.98 19.78 -6.46
N ILE A 170 -7.30 20.44 -7.57
CA ILE A 170 -8.66 20.48 -8.12
C ILE A 170 -8.91 19.19 -8.90
N VAL A 171 -9.84 18.37 -8.44
CA VAL A 171 -10.17 17.06 -9.03
C VAL A 171 -10.53 17.16 -10.51
N GLU A 172 -11.30 18.18 -10.89
CA GLU A 172 -11.71 18.41 -12.28
C GLU A 172 -10.53 18.64 -13.22
N GLU A 173 -9.51 19.39 -12.77
CA GLU A 173 -8.31 19.66 -13.56
C GLU A 173 -7.48 18.39 -13.77
N VAL A 174 -7.30 17.59 -12.72
CA VAL A 174 -6.58 16.30 -12.79
C VAL A 174 -7.28 15.32 -13.72
N VAL A 175 -8.61 15.23 -13.65
CA VAL A 175 -9.42 14.39 -14.55
C VAL A 175 -9.31 14.88 -15.99
N ALA A 176 -9.40 16.18 -16.22
CA ALA A 176 -9.32 16.79 -17.57
C ALA A 176 -7.95 16.53 -18.22
N GLU A 177 -6.85 16.69 -17.44
CA GLU A 177 -5.49 16.43 -17.94
C GLU A 177 -5.29 14.95 -18.28
N ALA A 178 -5.75 14.02 -17.42
CA ALA A 178 -5.69 12.59 -17.68
C ALA A 178 -6.42 12.21 -18.98
N VAL A 179 -7.64 12.73 -19.18
CA VAL A 179 -8.44 12.49 -20.40
C VAL A 179 -7.78 13.11 -21.62
N GLN A 180 -7.19 14.30 -21.50
CA GLN A 180 -6.50 14.97 -22.60
C GLN A 180 -5.25 14.18 -23.03
N ARG A 181 -4.45 13.68 -22.10
CA ARG A 181 -3.28 12.83 -22.37
C ARG A 181 -3.71 11.53 -23.07
N LEU A 182 -4.79 10.92 -22.60
CA LEU A 182 -5.32 9.71 -23.20
C LEU A 182 -5.83 9.94 -24.64
N LYS A 183 -6.50 11.06 -24.92
CA LYS A 183 -6.96 11.43 -26.26
C LYS A 183 -5.81 11.69 -27.24
N LYS A 184 -4.65 12.18 -26.78
CA LYS A 184 -3.46 12.31 -27.65
C LYS A 184 -2.99 10.95 -28.17
N ARG A 185 -3.10 9.91 -27.34
CA ARG A 185 -2.69 8.54 -27.66
C ARG A 185 -3.77 7.76 -28.43
N PHE A 186 -5.04 7.98 -28.07
CA PHE A 186 -6.20 7.36 -28.69
C PHE A 186 -7.14 8.44 -29.28
N PRO A 187 -6.78 9.05 -30.43
CA PRO A 187 -7.56 10.19 -30.99
C PRO A 187 -9.00 9.88 -31.31
N SER A 188 -9.30 8.60 -31.61
CA SER A 188 -10.66 8.13 -31.93
C SER A 188 -11.46 7.70 -30.72
N ALA A 189 -10.84 7.64 -29.52
CA ALA A 189 -11.52 7.20 -28.31
C ALA A 189 -12.48 8.29 -27.79
N SER A 190 -13.70 7.87 -27.49
CA SER A 190 -14.69 8.69 -26.79
C SER A 190 -14.76 8.20 -25.34
N ILE A 191 -14.70 9.14 -24.37
CA ILE A 191 -14.82 8.87 -22.94
C ILE A 191 -15.92 9.78 -22.40
N ILE A 192 -16.86 9.20 -21.67
CA ILE A 192 -17.91 9.95 -20.99
C ILE A 192 -17.41 10.29 -19.59
N VAL A 193 -17.42 11.57 -19.24
CA VAL A 193 -16.91 12.06 -17.96
C VAL A 193 -18.00 12.76 -17.18
N HIS A 194 -18.22 12.33 -15.94
CA HIS A 194 -19.14 12.94 -14.99
C HIS A 194 -18.36 13.37 -13.75
N VAL A 195 -18.19 14.69 -13.56
CA VAL A 195 -17.54 15.29 -12.39
C VAL A 195 -18.55 16.18 -11.70
N PRO A 196 -18.54 16.31 -10.37
CA PRO A 196 -19.38 17.26 -9.63
C PRO A 196 -19.20 18.70 -10.17
N THR A 197 -20.27 19.49 -10.11
CA THR A 197 -20.25 20.89 -10.60
C THR A 197 -19.57 21.85 -9.64
N ASP A 198 -19.40 21.45 -8.37
CA ASP A 198 -18.73 22.25 -7.35
C ASP A 198 -17.23 21.98 -7.38
N TYR A 199 -16.43 23.01 -7.16
CA TYR A 199 -14.96 22.86 -7.07
C TYR A 199 -14.61 21.90 -5.93
N LEU A 200 -14.07 20.74 -6.31
CA LEU A 200 -13.67 19.70 -5.39
C LEU A 200 -12.16 19.71 -5.23
N LEU A 201 -11.70 20.11 -4.04
CA LEU A 201 -10.28 20.22 -3.70
C LEU A 201 -9.93 19.11 -2.70
N ILE A 202 -8.95 18.26 -3.04
CA ILE A 202 -8.49 17.17 -2.16
C ILE A 202 -6.97 17.08 -2.17
N PRO A 203 -6.36 16.64 -1.05
CA PRO A 203 -4.91 16.46 -0.97
C PRO A 203 -4.48 15.23 -1.80
N MET A 204 -3.74 15.46 -2.88
CA MET A 204 -3.21 14.39 -3.73
C MET A 204 -1.94 14.83 -4.48
N ASP A 205 -1.18 13.85 -4.97
CA ASP A 205 -0.17 14.07 -6.00
C ASP A 205 -0.84 13.96 -7.38
N ALA A 206 -1.05 15.10 -8.04
CA ALA A 206 -1.78 15.17 -9.31
C ALA A 206 -1.19 14.23 -10.36
N ILE A 207 0.14 14.16 -10.50
CA ILE A 207 0.82 13.35 -11.50
C ILE A 207 0.56 11.86 -11.28
N LEU A 208 0.60 11.41 -10.02
CA LEU A 208 0.37 10.02 -9.67
C LEU A 208 -1.12 9.63 -9.86
N ILE A 209 -2.05 10.51 -9.50
CA ILE A 209 -3.48 10.24 -9.69
C ILE A 209 -3.86 10.31 -11.18
N GLU A 210 -3.29 11.22 -11.97
CA GLU A 210 -3.43 11.19 -13.44
C GLU A 210 -2.99 9.84 -14.00
N GLN A 211 -1.86 9.29 -13.52
CA GLN A 211 -1.36 7.98 -13.96
C GLN A 211 -2.34 6.84 -13.63
N VAL A 212 -2.97 6.87 -12.44
CA VAL A 212 -4.03 5.90 -12.08
C VAL A 212 -5.20 6.00 -13.05
N LEU A 213 -5.69 7.20 -13.31
CA LEU A 213 -6.81 7.43 -14.23
C LEU A 213 -6.49 6.98 -15.66
N ILE A 214 -5.31 7.30 -16.17
CA ILE A 214 -4.85 6.87 -17.49
C ILE A 214 -4.80 5.35 -17.55
N ASN A 215 -4.19 4.67 -16.58
CA ASN A 215 -4.08 3.21 -16.55
C ASN A 215 -5.47 2.53 -16.54
N LEU A 216 -6.40 3.03 -15.74
CA LEU A 216 -7.75 2.46 -15.65
C LEU A 216 -8.57 2.71 -16.91
N LEU A 217 -8.48 3.91 -17.50
CA LEU A 217 -9.15 4.25 -18.75
C LEU A 217 -8.57 3.51 -19.96
N GLU A 218 -7.23 3.34 -20.04
CA GLU A 218 -6.59 2.52 -21.07
C GLU A 218 -7.05 1.06 -20.97
N ASN A 219 -7.11 0.50 -19.76
CA ASN A 219 -7.66 -0.83 -19.55
C ASN A 219 -9.10 -0.94 -20.08
N ALA A 220 -9.94 0.03 -19.79
CA ALA A 220 -11.32 0.08 -20.27
C ALA A 220 -11.41 0.17 -21.80
N LEU A 221 -10.51 0.90 -22.46
CA LEU A 221 -10.49 1.04 -23.92
C LEU A 221 -9.94 -0.20 -24.63
N ILE A 222 -8.86 -0.81 -24.10
CA ILE A 222 -8.14 -1.88 -24.79
C ILE A 222 -8.77 -3.25 -24.51
N HIS A 223 -9.17 -3.48 -23.25
CA HIS A 223 -9.57 -4.81 -22.79
C HIS A 223 -11.07 -5.06 -22.74
N SER A 224 -11.91 -4.04 -22.87
CA SER A 224 -13.35 -4.23 -22.88
C SER A 224 -13.84 -5.03 -24.10
N GLY A 225 -13.18 -4.86 -25.25
CA GLY A 225 -13.65 -5.40 -26.52
C GLY A 225 -14.99 -4.81 -26.99
N SER A 226 -15.42 -3.68 -26.40
CA SER A 226 -16.69 -3.03 -26.66
C SER A 226 -16.52 -1.80 -27.54
N SER A 227 -17.53 -1.52 -28.38
CA SER A 227 -17.63 -0.26 -29.13
C SER A 227 -18.21 0.89 -28.28
N HIS A 228 -18.69 0.61 -27.06
CA HIS A 228 -19.25 1.62 -26.19
C HIS A 228 -18.12 2.38 -25.49
N SER A 229 -18.31 3.69 -25.33
CA SER A 229 -17.38 4.56 -24.63
C SER A 229 -17.33 4.23 -23.14
N PRO A 230 -16.13 4.10 -22.54
CA PRO A 230 -16.03 3.98 -21.09
C PRO A 230 -16.51 5.25 -20.38
N GLU A 231 -17.02 5.08 -19.16
CA GLU A 231 -17.51 6.14 -18.31
C GLU A 231 -16.56 6.35 -17.13
N LEU A 232 -16.18 7.61 -16.88
CA LEU A 232 -15.49 8.04 -15.68
C LEU A 232 -16.43 8.90 -14.86
N THR A 233 -16.79 8.44 -13.66
CA THR A 233 -17.67 9.17 -12.74
C THR A 233 -16.91 9.50 -11.45
N VAL A 234 -16.96 10.76 -11.04
CA VAL A 234 -16.45 11.23 -9.76
C VAL A 234 -17.62 11.55 -8.87
N THR A 235 -17.61 11.00 -7.65
CA THR A 235 -18.66 11.21 -6.65
C THR A 235 -18.07 11.79 -5.38
N ASP A 236 -18.65 12.89 -4.93
CA ASP A 236 -18.25 13.55 -3.70
C ASP A 236 -19.00 12.96 -2.49
N HIS A 237 -18.25 12.52 -1.47
CA HIS A 237 -18.76 12.06 -0.19
C HIS A 237 -18.23 12.96 0.95
N PRO A 238 -18.81 12.92 2.15
CA PRO A 238 -18.40 13.79 3.25
C PRO A 238 -16.94 13.66 3.66
N ASP A 239 -16.36 12.46 3.64
CA ASP A 239 -15.04 12.08 4.13
C ASP A 239 -14.03 11.69 3.03
N HIS A 240 -14.54 11.34 1.84
CA HIS A 240 -13.71 10.87 0.72
C HIS A 240 -14.32 11.23 -0.63
N VAL A 241 -13.53 11.11 -1.68
CA VAL A 241 -13.96 11.22 -3.07
C VAL A 241 -13.80 9.87 -3.74
N THR A 242 -14.82 9.44 -4.47
CA THR A 242 -14.84 8.18 -5.21
C THR A 242 -14.67 8.45 -6.70
N PHE A 243 -13.71 7.78 -7.33
CA PHE A 243 -13.49 7.75 -8.76
C PHE A 243 -13.89 6.36 -9.27
N CYS A 244 -14.74 6.32 -10.27
CA CYS A 244 -15.29 5.09 -10.84
C CYS A 244 -15.08 5.08 -12.34
N VAL A 245 -14.30 4.11 -12.85
CA VAL A 245 -14.12 3.83 -14.28
C VAL A 245 -14.92 2.58 -14.62
N LYS A 246 -15.85 2.72 -15.55
CA LYS A 246 -16.77 1.66 -15.97
C LYS A 246 -16.59 1.40 -17.46
N ASP A 247 -16.37 0.14 -17.82
CA ASP A 247 -16.40 -0.32 -19.20
C ASP A 247 -17.68 -1.10 -19.50
N PHE A 248 -17.95 -1.33 -20.79
CA PHE A 248 -19.13 -2.06 -21.27
C PHE A 248 -18.72 -3.30 -22.07
N GLY A 249 -17.69 -4.01 -21.60
CA GLY A 249 -17.12 -5.16 -22.25
C GLY A 249 -17.58 -6.50 -21.69
N HIS A 250 -16.71 -7.50 -21.84
CA HIS A 250 -16.98 -8.86 -21.37
C HIS A 250 -16.81 -9.05 -19.86
N GLY A 251 -16.35 -8.00 -19.13
CA GLY A 251 -16.08 -8.07 -17.70
C GLY A 251 -14.77 -8.81 -17.36
N LEU A 252 -14.55 -9.00 -16.05
CA LEU A 252 -13.38 -9.66 -15.49
C LEU A 252 -13.72 -11.13 -15.16
N ASN A 253 -12.73 -12.02 -15.29
CA ASN A 253 -12.86 -13.38 -14.78
C ASN A 253 -12.98 -13.33 -13.24
N PRO A 254 -14.06 -13.89 -12.63
CA PRO A 254 -14.25 -13.86 -11.19
C PRO A 254 -13.09 -14.45 -10.37
N ASP A 255 -12.39 -15.45 -10.90
CA ASP A 255 -11.27 -16.11 -10.24
C ASP A 255 -10.03 -15.19 -10.13
N VAL A 256 -9.93 -14.18 -11.00
CA VAL A 256 -8.78 -13.24 -11.04
C VAL A 256 -9.04 -11.98 -10.24
N ILE A 257 -10.30 -11.62 -10.00
CA ILE A 257 -10.66 -10.37 -9.30
C ILE A 257 -9.94 -10.22 -7.95
N PRO A 258 -9.83 -11.24 -7.08
CA PRO A 258 -9.16 -11.10 -5.78
C PRO A 258 -7.69 -10.69 -5.88
N ASP A 259 -7.01 -11.13 -6.94
CA ASP A 259 -5.57 -10.94 -7.12
C ASP A 259 -5.21 -9.96 -8.25
N ILE A 260 -6.20 -9.27 -8.83
CA ILE A 260 -6.01 -8.42 -10.02
C ILE A 260 -5.04 -7.26 -9.79
N PHE A 261 -4.90 -6.81 -8.54
CA PHE A 261 -3.97 -5.77 -8.11
C PHE A 261 -2.65 -6.32 -7.53
N SER A 262 -2.47 -7.65 -7.46
CA SER A 262 -1.28 -8.27 -6.83
C SER A 262 -0.02 -8.25 -7.72
N GLY A 263 -0.17 -7.90 -9.00
CA GLY A 263 0.90 -7.99 -10.00
C GLY A 263 1.27 -9.42 -10.40
N ILE A 264 0.47 -10.41 -9.98
CA ILE A 264 0.65 -11.81 -10.36
C ILE A 264 -0.11 -12.04 -11.67
N CYS A 265 0.61 -12.26 -12.76
CA CYS A 265 -0.01 -12.64 -14.03
C CYS A 265 -0.56 -14.06 -13.92
N HIS A 266 -1.88 -14.21 -13.86
CA HIS A 266 -2.52 -15.48 -14.14
C HIS A 266 -2.45 -15.73 -15.65
N ASN A 267 -1.48 -16.54 -16.10
CA ASN A 267 -1.32 -16.98 -17.47
C ASN A 267 -2.58 -17.79 -17.89
N THR A 268 -3.60 -17.12 -18.39
CA THR A 268 -4.66 -17.76 -19.16
C THR A 268 -4.13 -17.84 -20.60
N GLY A 269 -3.59 -18.97 -20.95
CA GLY A 269 -3.07 -19.51 -22.21
C GLY A 269 -3.42 -18.90 -23.57
N SER A 270 -3.58 -17.61 -23.74
CA SER A 270 -3.77 -16.93 -25.02
C SER A 270 -2.44 -16.34 -25.51
N VAL A 271 -2.08 -16.71 -26.73
CA VAL A 271 -0.83 -16.39 -27.43
C VAL A 271 -0.68 -14.90 -27.80
N ASP A 272 -1.63 -14.04 -27.45
CA ASP A 272 -1.58 -12.60 -27.72
C ASP A 272 -0.70 -11.90 -26.70
N SER A 273 0.59 -11.82 -27.00
CA SER A 273 1.68 -11.25 -26.18
C SER A 273 1.55 -9.73 -25.90
N HIS A 274 0.52 -9.05 -26.40
CA HIS A 274 0.30 -7.61 -26.24
C HIS A 274 -0.84 -7.25 -25.27
N LYS A 275 -1.51 -8.25 -24.64
CA LYS A 275 -2.60 -8.00 -23.68
C LYS A 275 -2.05 -7.85 -22.27
N GLY A 276 -1.96 -6.62 -21.88
CA GLY A 276 -1.83 -6.01 -20.53
C GLY A 276 -1.37 -6.87 -19.35
N MET A 277 -0.21 -6.59 -18.89
CA MET A 277 0.63 -7.31 -17.93
C MET A 277 0.27 -7.13 -16.45
N GLY A 278 -0.91 -6.79 -16.03
CA GLY A 278 -1.19 -6.67 -14.59
C GLY A 278 -0.34 -5.65 -13.79
N ILE A 279 0.77 -5.19 -14.36
CA ILE A 279 1.67 -4.20 -13.73
C ILE A 279 0.96 -2.85 -13.57
N GLY A 280 0.21 -2.40 -14.56
CA GLY A 280 -0.54 -1.14 -14.48
C GLY A 280 -1.50 -1.10 -13.29
N LEU A 281 -2.23 -2.19 -13.04
CA LEU A 281 -3.16 -2.29 -11.91
C LEU A 281 -2.44 -2.39 -10.56
N SER A 282 -1.31 -3.08 -10.47
CA SER A 282 -0.51 -3.13 -9.24
C SER A 282 0.13 -1.77 -8.91
N ILE A 283 0.48 -0.99 -9.93
CA ILE A 283 0.92 0.40 -9.79
C ILE A 283 -0.23 1.27 -9.27
N CYS A 284 -1.43 1.14 -9.84
CA CYS A 284 -2.63 1.84 -9.34
C CYS A 284 -2.82 1.57 -7.84
N LYS A 285 -2.74 0.30 -7.43
CA LYS A 285 -2.86 -0.08 -6.02
C LYS A 285 -1.79 0.59 -5.16
N THR A 286 -0.53 0.56 -5.58
CA THR A 286 0.58 1.18 -4.85
C THR A 286 0.39 2.69 -4.69
N ILE A 287 -0.05 3.37 -5.76
CA ILE A 287 -0.31 4.81 -5.73
C ILE A 287 -1.47 5.14 -4.78
N ILE A 288 -2.57 4.42 -4.89
CA ILE A 288 -3.76 4.66 -4.06
C ILE A 288 -3.48 4.36 -2.59
N ASP A 289 -2.76 3.28 -2.27
CA ASP A 289 -2.34 2.96 -0.89
C ASP A 289 -1.43 4.06 -0.31
N ALA A 290 -0.52 4.62 -1.12
CA ALA A 290 0.34 5.75 -0.71
C ALA A 290 -0.47 7.05 -0.45
N HIS A 291 -1.65 7.16 -1.03
CA HIS A 291 -2.61 8.25 -0.78
C HIS A 291 -3.57 7.95 0.38
N ASN A 292 -3.42 6.85 1.10
CA ASN A 292 -4.34 6.36 2.14
C ASN A 292 -5.75 6.10 1.58
N GLY A 293 -5.84 5.77 0.30
CA GLY A 293 -7.07 5.46 -0.40
C GLY A 293 -7.35 3.95 -0.46
N TYR A 294 -8.42 3.60 -1.13
CA TYR A 294 -8.82 2.22 -1.36
C TYR A 294 -9.12 2.02 -2.84
N ILE A 295 -8.75 0.88 -3.43
CA ILE A 295 -9.05 0.53 -4.82
C ILE A 295 -9.64 -0.88 -4.89
N GLU A 296 -10.67 -1.05 -5.70
CA GLU A 296 -11.32 -2.34 -5.97
C GLU A 296 -11.76 -2.48 -7.43
N ALA A 297 -11.97 -3.73 -7.84
CA ALA A 297 -12.52 -4.08 -9.14
C ALA A 297 -13.72 -5.01 -8.95
N LYS A 298 -14.75 -4.82 -9.75
CA LYS A 298 -16.00 -5.61 -9.72
C LYS A 298 -16.53 -5.78 -11.14
N ASN A 299 -17.34 -6.81 -11.34
CA ASN A 299 -18.17 -6.90 -12.53
C ASN A 299 -19.51 -6.19 -12.30
N HIS A 300 -20.02 -5.56 -13.32
CA HIS A 300 -21.40 -5.11 -13.41
C HIS A 300 -22.13 -5.82 -14.56
N THR A 301 -23.39 -5.50 -14.79
CA THR A 301 -24.27 -6.23 -15.71
C THR A 301 -23.70 -6.39 -17.13
N ASN A 302 -22.91 -5.43 -17.62
CA ASN A 302 -22.43 -5.36 -18.99
C ASN A 302 -20.94 -5.01 -19.08
N GLY A 303 -20.09 -5.41 -18.12
CA GLY A 303 -18.66 -5.11 -18.17
C GLY A 303 -17.99 -5.11 -16.81
N ALA A 304 -16.83 -4.46 -16.72
CA ALA A 304 -16.07 -4.27 -15.49
C ALA A 304 -16.18 -2.85 -14.94
N LEU A 305 -15.95 -2.74 -13.66
CA LEU A 305 -15.95 -1.51 -12.89
C LEU A 305 -14.72 -1.49 -12.00
N PHE A 306 -13.91 -0.46 -12.14
CA PHE A 306 -12.78 -0.14 -11.28
C PHE A 306 -13.12 1.10 -10.47
N LEU A 307 -12.97 1.01 -9.16
CA LEU A 307 -13.31 2.08 -8.25
C LEU A 307 -12.14 2.34 -7.32
N PHE A 308 -11.79 3.62 -7.12
CA PHE A 308 -10.86 3.99 -6.06
C PHE A 308 -11.38 5.22 -5.29
N THR A 309 -10.94 5.33 -4.05
CA THR A 309 -11.29 6.42 -3.15
C THR A 309 -10.06 7.16 -2.67
N LEU A 310 -10.18 8.47 -2.48
CA LEU A 310 -9.16 9.31 -1.85
C LEU A 310 -9.78 10.05 -0.66
N PRO A 311 -9.12 10.11 0.50
CA PRO A 311 -9.60 10.86 1.66
C PRO A 311 -9.53 12.37 1.39
N LYS A 312 -10.48 13.12 1.94
CA LYS A 312 -10.52 14.59 1.86
C LYS A 312 -9.60 15.28 2.86
N GLU A 313 -9.32 14.62 3.99
CA GLU A 313 -8.42 15.10 5.02
C GLU A 313 -7.22 14.17 5.12
N GLU A 314 -6.03 14.72 5.37
CA GLU A 314 -4.90 13.91 5.78
C GLU A 314 -5.20 13.40 7.20
N GLU A 315 -5.17 12.09 7.42
CA GLU A 315 -5.04 11.57 8.79
C GLU A 315 -3.75 12.17 9.37
N GLU A 316 -3.88 13.17 10.25
CA GLU A 316 -2.78 13.58 11.09
C GLU A 316 -2.29 12.33 11.83
N ASN A 317 -1.11 11.85 11.44
CA ASN A 317 -0.37 10.84 12.17
C ASN A 317 -0.02 11.44 13.54
N ILE A 318 -1.01 11.44 14.45
CA ILE A 318 -0.76 11.77 15.86
C ILE A 318 0.16 10.66 16.36
N PRO A 319 1.45 10.95 16.61
CA PRO A 319 2.32 9.96 17.20
C PRO A 319 1.69 9.56 18.51
N CYS A 320 1.46 8.28 18.71
CA CYS A 320 0.90 7.69 19.92
C CYS A 320 1.94 7.85 21.06
N SER A 321 2.17 9.10 21.48
CA SER A 321 2.96 9.46 22.63
C SER A 321 2.13 10.37 23.51
N GLN A 322 1.73 9.79 24.63
CA GLN A 322 1.09 10.37 25.81
C GLN A 322 -0.39 10.02 25.99
N LYS A 323 -0.62 8.79 26.48
CA LYS A 323 -1.55 8.60 27.60
C LYS A 323 -1.07 7.44 28.48
#